data_6c88f68bda1391252e00e80ed6bd5418
#
_entry.id   6c88f68bda1391252e00e80ed6bd5418
#
_cell.length_a   1.000
_cell.length_b   1.000
_cell.length_c   1.000
_cell.angle_alpha   90.00
_cell.angle_beta   90.00
_cell.angle_gamma   90.00
#
_symmetry.space_group_name_H-M   'P 1'
#
loop_
_entity.id
_entity.type
_entity.pdbx_description
1 polymer ?
#
loop_
_entity_poly.entity_id
_entity_poly.type
_entity_poly.pdbx_seq_one_letter_code
_entity_poly.pdbx_strand_id
1 'polypeptide(L)'
;VQLSLIKKCSQFSKSVIVATQMLESMIENNTATRAEINDIATAIFQGADTVMLSAEAAIGKFPTQAVSTMTETILSTEKYKREHIEDFKNSIIANKDPVKSILLSVKDMAYNSNVKAIIVFSNSGKSAKLVSAMRPAAKIVTISPNINVSRQVSLLWGVQSINSRAVSYTHLRAHETAS
;
A
#
# COMPACT_ATOMS: atom_id res chain seq x y z
N VAL A 1 2.47 18.80 10.29
CA VAL A 1 1.69 18.93 9.05
C VAL A 1 1.61 17.60 8.32
N GLN A 2 2.74 16.95 7.92
CA GLN A 2 2.74 15.71 7.12
C GLN A 2 1.89 14.59 7.75
N LEU A 3 2.13 14.24 9.02
CA LEU A 3 1.37 13.20 9.73
C LEU A 3 -0.15 13.50 9.74
N SER A 4 -0.53 14.75 9.94
CA SER A 4 -1.95 15.16 9.95
C SER A 4 -2.61 14.95 8.58
N LEU A 5 -1.91 15.28 7.49
CA LEU A 5 -2.39 15.07 6.13
C LEU A 5 -2.51 13.59 5.80
N ILE A 6 -1.49 12.79 6.11
CA ILE A 6 -1.50 11.33 5.88
C ILE A 6 -2.67 10.69 6.63
N LYS A 7 -2.86 11.00 7.92
CA LYS A 7 -3.98 10.48 8.71
C LYS A 7 -5.34 10.86 8.13
N LYS A 8 -5.50 12.12 7.71
CA LYS A 8 -6.74 12.60 7.11
C LYS A 8 -7.04 11.89 5.79
N CYS A 9 -6.04 11.73 4.93
CA CYS A 9 -6.20 10.99 3.67
C CYS A 9 -6.59 9.52 3.92
N SER A 10 -5.93 8.85 4.87
CA SER A 10 -6.26 7.47 5.24
C SER A 10 -7.71 7.33 5.72
N GLN A 11 -8.22 8.26 6.54
CA GLN A 11 -9.62 8.27 6.99
C GLN A 11 -10.62 8.30 5.83
N PHE A 12 -10.28 9.00 4.74
CA PHE A 12 -11.08 9.08 3.51
C PHE A 12 -10.70 8.02 2.47
N SER A 13 -9.85 7.06 2.82
CA SER A 13 -9.35 6.02 1.90
C SER A 13 -8.72 6.62 0.63
N LYS A 14 -8.01 7.73 0.79
CA LYS A 14 -7.23 8.39 -0.27
C LYS A 14 -5.78 7.98 -0.14
N SER A 15 -5.16 7.59 -1.26
CA SER A 15 -3.73 7.30 -1.31
C SER A 15 -2.89 8.55 -1.17
N VAL A 16 -1.74 8.41 -0.52
CA VAL A 16 -0.78 9.48 -0.26
C VAL A 16 0.57 9.10 -0.82
N ILE A 17 1.11 9.99 -1.64
CA ILE A 17 2.48 9.93 -2.11
C ILE A 17 3.27 11.01 -1.36
N VAL A 18 4.32 10.60 -0.63
CA VAL A 18 5.29 11.54 -0.08
C VAL A 18 6.41 11.72 -1.10
N ALA A 19 6.61 12.94 -1.52
CA ALA A 19 7.47 13.29 -2.63
C ALA A 19 8.46 14.40 -2.25
N THR A 20 9.53 14.52 -3.04
CA THR A 20 10.61 15.51 -2.99
C THR A 20 11.59 15.34 -1.84
N GLN A 21 12.87 15.54 -2.16
CA GLN A 21 14.01 15.56 -1.22
C GLN A 21 14.14 14.26 -0.39
N MET A 22 13.73 13.11 -0.96
CA MET A 22 13.81 11.85 -0.22
C MET A 22 15.24 11.32 -0.12
N LEU A 23 16.03 11.41 -1.21
CA LEU A 23 17.43 10.99 -1.30
C LEU A 23 18.23 11.99 -2.13
N GLU A 24 18.01 13.29 -1.93
CA GLU A 24 18.58 14.36 -2.78
C GLU A 24 20.12 14.31 -2.85
N SER A 25 20.78 13.95 -1.75
CA SER A 25 22.24 13.77 -1.73
C SER A 25 22.72 12.70 -2.71
N MET A 26 21.89 11.71 -3.05
CA MET A 26 22.22 10.64 -3.97
C MET A 26 22.14 11.04 -5.46
N ILE A 27 21.78 12.28 -5.77
CA ILE A 27 21.98 12.83 -7.10
C ILE A 27 23.49 12.80 -7.44
N GLU A 28 24.34 13.18 -6.49
CA GLU A 28 25.78 13.29 -6.65
C GLU A 28 26.59 12.21 -5.92
N ASN A 29 26.07 11.64 -4.85
CA ASN A 29 26.73 10.66 -3.99
C ASN A 29 26.08 9.29 -4.11
N ASN A 30 26.87 8.23 -3.91
CA ASN A 30 26.38 6.84 -3.95
C ASN A 30 25.71 6.39 -2.63
N THR A 31 25.71 7.23 -1.61
CA THR A 31 25.16 6.93 -0.29
C THR A 31 24.28 8.07 0.19
N ALA A 32 23.17 7.73 0.83
CA ALA A 32 22.26 8.69 1.45
C ALA A 32 22.79 9.19 2.80
N THR A 33 22.30 10.35 3.22
CA THR A 33 22.50 10.86 4.58
C THR A 33 21.57 10.15 5.58
N ARG A 34 21.93 10.22 6.87
CA ARG A 34 21.05 9.70 7.94
C ARG A 34 19.70 10.40 8.00
N ALA A 35 19.66 11.69 7.70
CA ALA A 35 18.43 12.48 7.70
C ALA A 35 17.47 11.95 6.63
N GLU A 36 17.94 11.73 5.41
CA GLU A 36 17.14 11.21 4.30
C GLU A 36 16.59 9.81 4.60
N ILE A 37 17.42 8.91 5.14
CA ILE A 37 16.96 7.58 5.56
C ILE A 37 15.88 7.69 6.62
N ASN A 38 16.05 8.58 7.61
CA ASN A 38 15.05 8.81 8.66
C ASN A 38 13.75 9.41 8.10
N ASP A 39 13.83 10.28 7.11
CA ASP A 39 12.65 10.89 6.50
C ASP A 39 11.82 9.86 5.72
N ILE A 40 12.46 8.96 4.97
CA ILE A 40 11.78 7.82 4.34
C ILE A 40 11.13 6.94 5.39
N ALA A 41 11.88 6.51 6.41
CA ALA A 41 11.36 5.68 7.49
C ALA A 41 10.16 6.35 8.17
N THR A 42 10.26 7.65 8.48
CA THR A 42 9.19 8.45 9.09
C THR A 42 7.94 8.48 8.21
N ALA A 43 8.07 8.68 6.89
CA ALA A 43 6.94 8.68 5.97
C ALA A 43 6.21 7.33 5.99
N ILE A 44 6.96 6.20 5.99
CA ILE A 44 6.41 4.85 6.08
C ILE A 44 5.75 4.59 7.44
N PHE A 45 6.38 5.02 8.54
CA PHE A 45 5.78 4.94 9.89
C PHE A 45 4.46 5.72 9.98
N GLN A 46 4.41 6.90 9.39
CA GLN A 46 3.22 7.75 9.37
C GLN A 46 2.09 7.19 8.50
N GLY A 47 2.39 6.23 7.62
CA GLY A 47 1.39 5.53 6.81
C GLY A 47 1.26 6.06 5.39
N ALA A 48 2.30 6.62 4.80
CA ALA A 48 2.33 6.89 3.37
C ALA A 48 2.09 5.60 2.56
N ASP A 49 1.41 5.72 1.42
CA ASP A 49 1.21 4.59 0.50
C ASP A 49 2.41 4.40 -0.41
N THR A 50 3.02 5.50 -0.80
CA THR A 50 4.12 5.54 -1.75
C THR A 50 5.08 6.67 -1.36
N VAL A 51 6.36 6.47 -1.58
CA VAL A 51 7.39 7.51 -1.59
C VAL A 51 7.93 7.65 -3.00
N MET A 52 8.36 8.84 -3.40
CA MET A 52 8.75 9.14 -4.77
C MET A 52 10.18 9.67 -4.84
N LEU A 53 10.97 9.12 -5.75
CA LEU A 53 12.22 9.70 -6.21
C LEU A 53 11.95 10.63 -7.42
N SER A 54 12.74 11.65 -7.56
CA SER A 54 12.67 12.64 -8.64
C SER A 54 14.01 12.70 -9.40
N ALA A 55 14.80 13.72 -9.14
CA ALA A 55 16.10 13.94 -9.77
C ALA A 55 17.09 12.80 -9.49
N GLU A 56 17.01 12.18 -8.33
CA GLU A 56 17.85 11.06 -7.88
C GLU A 56 17.82 9.90 -8.89
N ALA A 57 16.62 9.62 -9.44
CA ALA A 57 16.43 8.55 -10.41
C ALA A 57 16.46 9.05 -11.86
N ALA A 58 16.09 10.33 -12.11
CA ALA A 58 15.94 10.86 -13.46
C ALA A 58 17.25 11.39 -14.08
N ILE A 59 18.07 12.08 -13.28
CA ILE A 59 19.30 12.73 -13.73
C ILE A 59 20.51 12.48 -12.81
N GLY A 60 20.29 11.79 -11.68
CA GLY A 60 21.35 11.47 -10.71
C GLY A 60 22.40 10.53 -11.28
N LYS A 61 23.59 10.55 -10.70
CA LYS A 61 24.71 9.68 -11.06
C LYS A 61 24.51 8.23 -10.60
N PHE A 62 23.66 7.99 -9.60
CA PHE A 62 23.48 6.69 -8.92
C PHE A 62 22.01 6.24 -8.85
N PRO A 63 21.25 6.20 -9.96
CA PRO A 63 19.82 5.94 -9.94
C PRO A 63 19.45 4.57 -9.36
N THR A 64 20.22 3.54 -9.70
CA THR A 64 19.99 2.18 -9.20
C THR A 64 20.20 2.08 -7.69
N GLN A 65 21.26 2.70 -7.18
CA GLN A 65 21.57 2.76 -5.76
C GLN A 65 20.49 3.53 -4.98
N ALA A 66 20.00 4.65 -5.53
CA ALA A 66 18.92 5.42 -4.91
C ALA A 66 17.65 4.58 -4.76
N VAL A 67 17.25 3.84 -5.79
CA VAL A 67 16.09 2.92 -5.73
C VAL A 67 16.33 1.79 -4.73
N SER A 68 17.54 1.20 -4.71
CA SER A 68 17.91 0.13 -3.76
C SER A 68 17.85 0.63 -2.31
N THR A 69 18.50 1.76 -2.03
CA THR A 69 18.51 2.38 -0.69
C THR A 69 17.09 2.70 -0.20
N MET A 70 16.25 3.28 -1.05
CA MET A 70 14.85 3.54 -0.71
C MET A 70 14.10 2.24 -0.41
N THR A 71 14.26 1.23 -1.25
CA THR A 71 13.60 -0.08 -1.09
C THR A 71 14.03 -0.76 0.21
N GLU A 72 15.31 -0.82 0.51
CA GLU A 72 15.86 -1.41 1.73
C GLU A 72 15.35 -0.69 2.98
N THR A 73 15.30 0.64 2.95
CA THR A 73 14.76 1.46 4.04
C THR A 73 13.28 1.16 4.27
N ILE A 74 12.48 1.09 3.20
CA ILE A 74 11.06 0.75 3.29
C ILE A 74 10.87 -0.64 3.90
N LEU A 75 11.53 -1.66 3.35
CA LEU A 75 11.40 -3.04 3.80
C LEU A 75 11.82 -3.22 5.27
N SER A 76 12.92 -2.60 5.68
CA SER A 76 13.39 -2.62 7.06
C SER A 76 12.41 -1.95 8.01
N THR A 77 11.86 -0.79 7.61
CA THR A 77 10.88 -0.04 8.39
C THR A 77 9.56 -0.80 8.53
N GLU A 78 9.07 -1.39 7.44
CA GLU A 78 7.84 -2.19 7.46
C GLU A 78 8.00 -3.48 8.27
N LYS A 79 9.18 -4.11 8.22
CA LYS A 79 9.50 -5.27 9.05
C LYS A 79 9.47 -4.90 10.53
N TYR A 80 10.20 -3.85 10.92
CA TYR A 80 10.21 -3.37 12.30
C TYR A 80 8.80 -3.03 12.81
N LYS A 81 8.03 -2.30 12.00
CA LYS A 81 6.65 -1.92 12.31
C LYS A 81 5.76 -3.14 12.56
N ARG A 82 5.90 -4.19 11.77
CA ARG A 82 5.13 -5.42 11.88
C ARG A 82 5.48 -6.22 13.15
N GLU A 83 6.75 -6.20 13.54
CA GLU A 83 7.27 -6.96 14.68
C GLU A 83 7.05 -6.27 16.04
N HIS A 84 6.99 -4.91 16.07
CA HIS A 84 7.07 -4.14 17.32
C HIS A 84 5.86 -3.24 17.58
N ILE A 85 4.99 -3.03 16.61
CA ILE A 85 3.84 -2.14 16.77
C ILE A 85 2.56 -2.96 16.72
N GLU A 86 2.13 -3.48 17.87
CA GLU A 86 0.84 -4.15 18.04
C GLU A 86 -0.37 -3.24 17.78
N ASP A 87 -0.21 -1.94 17.87
CA ASP A 87 -1.28 -0.94 17.85
C ASP A 87 -1.44 -0.20 16.52
N PHE A 88 -1.50 -0.92 15.40
CA PHE A 88 -2.14 -0.35 14.22
C PHE A 88 -3.66 -0.63 14.26
N LYS A 89 -4.26 -0.51 15.40
CA LYS A 89 -5.70 -0.28 15.54
C LYS A 89 -6.01 1.13 15.04
N ASN A 90 -5.78 1.33 13.73
CA ASN A 90 -6.30 2.51 13.08
C ASN A 90 -7.80 2.47 13.25
N SER A 91 -8.31 3.41 13.99
CA SER A 91 -9.71 3.75 14.12
C SER A 91 -10.28 4.22 12.76
N ILE A 92 -10.36 3.31 11.80
CA ILE A 92 -11.29 3.48 10.70
C ILE A 92 -12.65 3.33 11.35
N ILE A 93 -13.22 4.46 11.74
CA ILE A 93 -14.55 4.52 12.31
C ILE A 93 -15.48 3.96 11.24
N ALA A 94 -16.16 2.88 11.57
CA ALA A 94 -17.06 2.18 10.64
C ALA A 94 -18.28 3.02 10.25
N ASN A 95 -18.46 4.21 10.77
CA ASN A 95 -19.51 5.23 10.49
C ASN A 95 -20.75 4.66 9.79
N LYS A 96 -21.32 3.55 10.33
CA LYS A 96 -22.52 2.86 9.79
C LYS A 96 -22.40 2.43 8.31
N ASP A 97 -21.19 2.34 7.75
CA ASP A 97 -20.95 1.84 6.38
C ASP A 97 -20.76 0.30 6.45
N PRO A 98 -21.72 -0.49 5.93
CA PRO A 98 -21.63 -1.96 5.97
C PRO A 98 -20.36 -2.50 5.30
N VAL A 99 -19.91 -1.86 4.22
CA VAL A 99 -18.68 -2.26 3.50
C VAL A 99 -17.47 -2.10 4.40
N LYS A 100 -17.35 -0.97 5.09
CA LYS A 100 -16.25 -0.74 6.04
C LYS A 100 -16.28 -1.74 7.20
N SER A 101 -17.47 -2.10 7.69
CA SER A 101 -17.63 -3.10 8.77
C SER A 101 -17.14 -4.47 8.34
N ILE A 102 -17.49 -4.92 7.13
CA ILE A 102 -16.99 -6.18 6.56
C ILE A 102 -15.47 -6.15 6.42
N LEU A 103 -14.92 -5.05 5.90
CA LEU A 103 -13.48 -4.93 5.69
C LEU A 103 -12.70 -4.88 7.01
N LEU A 104 -13.25 -4.31 8.08
CA LEU A 104 -12.66 -4.39 9.42
C LEU A 104 -12.59 -5.84 9.90
N SER A 105 -13.67 -6.61 9.70
CA SER A 105 -13.65 -8.06 9.99
C SER A 105 -12.58 -8.80 9.17
N VAL A 106 -12.43 -8.48 7.90
CA VAL A 106 -11.37 -9.05 7.06
C VAL A 106 -9.98 -8.71 7.59
N LYS A 107 -9.76 -7.47 8.05
CA LYS A 107 -8.51 -7.06 8.69
C LYS A 107 -8.23 -7.86 9.96
N ASP A 108 -9.22 -7.98 10.85
CA ASP A 108 -9.10 -8.71 12.10
C ASP A 108 -8.84 -10.22 11.84
N MET A 109 -9.52 -10.80 10.87
CA MET A 109 -9.24 -12.17 10.42
C MET A 109 -7.82 -12.32 9.89
N ALA A 110 -7.35 -11.37 9.08
CA ALA A 110 -5.99 -11.40 8.53
C ALA A 110 -4.92 -11.28 9.62
N TYR A 111 -5.22 -10.59 10.72
CA TYR A 111 -4.32 -10.44 11.85
C TYR A 111 -4.33 -11.65 12.78
N ASN A 112 -5.52 -12.17 13.12
CA ASN A 112 -5.70 -13.25 14.10
C ASN A 112 -5.58 -14.65 13.51
N SER A 113 -5.65 -14.79 12.18
CA SER A 113 -5.57 -16.06 11.48
C SER A 113 -4.39 -16.02 10.51
N ASN A 114 -3.78 -17.16 10.23
CA ASN A 114 -2.60 -17.25 9.35
C ASN A 114 -2.98 -17.03 7.86
N VAL A 115 -3.70 -15.95 7.58
CA VAL A 115 -4.09 -15.55 6.22
C VAL A 115 -2.87 -15.06 5.47
N LYS A 116 -2.57 -15.67 4.33
CA LYS A 116 -1.39 -15.32 3.51
C LYS A 116 -1.67 -14.20 2.52
N ALA A 117 -2.89 -14.12 2.01
CA ALA A 117 -3.29 -13.12 1.04
C ALA A 117 -4.78 -12.82 1.11
N ILE A 118 -5.15 -11.58 0.79
CA ILE A 118 -6.52 -11.13 0.57
C ILE A 118 -6.67 -10.90 -0.93
N ILE A 119 -7.55 -11.66 -1.58
CA ILE A 119 -7.81 -11.52 -3.01
C ILE A 119 -9.01 -10.59 -3.19
N VAL A 120 -8.82 -9.54 -3.97
CA VAL A 120 -9.82 -8.50 -4.22
C VAL A 120 -10.14 -8.43 -5.71
N PHE A 121 -11.35 -8.79 -6.08
CA PHE A 121 -11.85 -8.57 -7.44
C PHE A 121 -12.42 -7.16 -7.54
N SER A 122 -11.92 -6.35 -8.47
CA SER A 122 -12.35 -4.95 -8.55
C SER A 122 -12.31 -4.40 -9.98
N ASN A 123 -13.47 -3.92 -10.45
CA ASN A 123 -13.57 -3.26 -11.76
C ASN A 123 -13.15 -1.78 -11.72
N SER A 124 -13.28 -1.13 -10.57
CA SER A 124 -13.00 0.31 -10.39
C SER A 124 -11.84 0.62 -9.45
N GLY A 125 -11.24 -0.40 -8.80
CA GLY A 125 -10.21 -0.21 -7.80
C GLY A 125 -10.73 0.24 -6.42
N LYS A 126 -12.03 0.51 -6.25
CA LYS A 126 -12.59 1.02 -4.99
C LYS A 126 -12.37 0.07 -3.82
N SER A 127 -12.65 -1.21 -3.98
CA SER A 127 -12.45 -2.22 -2.93
C SER A 127 -10.97 -2.36 -2.57
N ALA A 128 -10.08 -2.35 -3.57
CA ALA A 128 -8.64 -2.39 -3.33
C ALA A 128 -8.16 -1.20 -2.49
N LYS A 129 -8.64 0.01 -2.80
CA LYS A 129 -8.34 1.22 -2.02
C LYS A 129 -8.78 1.10 -0.57
N LEU A 130 -9.98 0.60 -0.34
CA LEU A 130 -10.53 0.42 1.00
C LEU A 130 -9.73 -0.61 1.81
N VAL A 131 -9.40 -1.77 1.21
CA VAL A 131 -8.59 -2.80 1.87
C VAL A 131 -7.19 -2.29 2.17
N SER A 132 -6.53 -1.64 1.20
CA SER A 132 -5.20 -1.06 1.38
C SER A 132 -5.16 -0.03 2.51
N ALA A 133 -6.16 0.85 2.59
CA ALA A 133 -6.26 1.86 3.65
C ALA A 133 -6.33 1.24 5.07
N MET A 134 -6.80 0.01 5.19
CA MET A 134 -6.87 -0.72 6.46
C MET A 134 -5.55 -1.33 6.90
N ARG A 135 -4.54 -1.36 6.02
CA ARG A 135 -3.19 -1.90 6.33
C ARG A 135 -3.26 -3.32 6.93
N PRO A 136 -3.88 -4.32 6.28
CA PRO A 136 -3.94 -5.67 6.81
C PRO A 136 -2.54 -6.31 6.89
N ALA A 137 -2.36 -7.29 7.77
CA ALA A 137 -1.12 -8.03 7.88
C ALA A 137 -0.83 -8.93 6.66
N ALA A 138 -1.88 -9.31 5.93
CA ALA A 138 -1.79 -10.16 4.75
C ALA A 138 -1.52 -9.35 3.47
N LYS A 139 -0.87 -9.97 2.48
CA LYS A 139 -0.69 -9.38 1.14
C LYS A 139 -2.05 -9.14 0.47
N ILE A 140 -2.16 -8.04 -0.27
CA ILE A 140 -3.38 -7.73 -1.03
C ILE A 140 -3.11 -8.02 -2.50
N VAL A 141 -3.88 -8.92 -3.09
CA VAL A 141 -3.82 -9.23 -4.52
C VAL A 141 -5.11 -8.74 -5.18
N THR A 142 -5.00 -7.73 -6.03
CA THR A 142 -6.15 -7.20 -6.76
C THR A 142 -6.20 -7.77 -8.16
N ILE A 143 -7.34 -8.32 -8.55
CA ILE A 143 -7.58 -8.85 -9.89
C ILE A 143 -8.60 -7.94 -10.58
N SER A 144 -8.23 -7.38 -11.73
CA SER A 144 -9.09 -6.50 -12.52
C SER A 144 -9.02 -6.82 -14.01
N PRO A 145 -10.18 -6.83 -14.72
CA PRO A 145 -10.20 -6.93 -16.18
C PRO A 145 -9.73 -5.63 -16.87
N ASN A 146 -9.71 -4.52 -16.14
CA ASN A 146 -9.32 -3.22 -16.68
C ASN A 146 -7.85 -2.93 -16.35
N ILE A 147 -7.01 -2.86 -17.39
CA ILE A 147 -5.57 -2.60 -17.26
C ILE A 147 -5.28 -1.23 -16.59
N ASN A 148 -6.11 -0.20 -16.83
CA ASN A 148 -5.92 1.10 -16.22
C ASN A 148 -6.17 1.05 -14.71
N VAL A 149 -7.17 0.29 -14.27
CA VAL A 149 -7.44 0.05 -12.85
C VAL A 149 -6.27 -0.73 -12.23
N SER A 150 -5.78 -1.79 -12.88
CA SER A 150 -4.61 -2.53 -12.42
C SER A 150 -3.40 -1.63 -12.20
N ARG A 151 -3.13 -0.72 -13.15
CA ARG A 151 -2.03 0.25 -13.03
C ARG A 151 -2.24 1.25 -11.89
N GLN A 152 -3.46 1.76 -11.74
CA GLN A 152 -3.79 2.71 -10.67
C GLN A 152 -3.65 2.12 -9.26
N VAL A 153 -4.12 0.89 -9.07
CA VAL A 153 -4.07 0.25 -7.74
C VAL A 153 -2.66 -0.21 -7.36
N SER A 154 -1.72 -0.29 -8.30
CA SER A 154 -0.31 -0.57 -7.99
C SER A 154 0.38 0.51 -7.16
N LEU A 155 -0.21 1.72 -7.08
CA LEU A 155 0.26 2.81 -6.21
C LEU A 155 -0.24 2.68 -4.76
N LEU A 156 -1.13 1.73 -4.50
CA LEU A 156 -1.68 1.52 -3.16
C LEU A 156 -0.73 0.67 -2.32
N TRP A 157 -0.68 0.98 -1.03
CA TRP A 157 0.14 0.22 -0.11
C TRP A 157 -0.24 -1.27 -0.09
N GLY A 158 0.77 -2.13 -0.20
CA GLY A 158 0.64 -3.58 -0.06
C GLY A 158 -0.14 -4.28 -1.18
N VAL A 159 -0.53 -3.56 -2.25
CA VAL A 159 -1.31 -4.10 -3.35
C VAL A 159 -0.42 -4.62 -4.46
N GLN A 160 -0.59 -5.90 -4.79
CA GLN A 160 -0.13 -6.49 -6.04
C GLN A 160 -1.32 -6.61 -7.00
N SER A 161 -1.16 -6.12 -8.22
CA SER A 161 -2.24 -6.10 -9.20
C SER A 161 -2.01 -7.10 -10.32
N ILE A 162 -3.07 -7.84 -10.64
CA ILE A 162 -3.11 -8.78 -11.77
C ILE A 162 -4.18 -8.31 -12.74
N ASN A 163 -3.81 -8.09 -13.99
CA ASN A 163 -4.78 -7.86 -15.04
C ASN A 163 -5.21 -9.20 -15.63
N SER A 164 -6.49 -9.55 -15.50
CA SER A 164 -7.05 -10.77 -16.06
C SER A 164 -8.47 -10.55 -16.55
N ARG A 165 -8.70 -10.90 -17.82
CA ARG A 165 -10.04 -10.92 -18.42
C ARG A 165 -10.89 -12.12 -17.99
N ALA A 166 -10.26 -13.16 -17.44
CA ALA A 166 -10.91 -14.42 -17.07
C ALA A 166 -11.84 -14.31 -15.85
N VAL A 167 -11.85 -13.17 -15.16
CA VAL A 167 -12.69 -12.95 -13.99
C VAL A 167 -13.92 -12.11 -14.38
N SER A 168 -14.83 -12.72 -15.09
CA SER A 168 -16.22 -12.28 -15.15
C SER A 168 -16.96 -12.88 -13.95
N TYR A 169 -17.67 -12.05 -13.18
CA TYR A 169 -18.55 -12.52 -12.08
C TYR A 169 -19.57 -13.57 -12.54
N THR A 170 -19.81 -13.68 -13.84
CA THR A 170 -20.66 -14.71 -14.46
C THR A 170 -20.08 -16.13 -14.36
N HIS A 171 -18.76 -16.30 -14.29
CA HIS A 171 -18.14 -17.62 -14.15
C HIS A 171 -18.14 -18.15 -12.71
N LEU A 172 -18.14 -17.28 -11.71
CA LEU A 172 -18.25 -17.71 -10.31
C LEU A 172 -19.66 -18.20 -9.97
N ARG A 173 -20.70 -17.65 -10.60
CA ARG A 173 -22.09 -18.14 -10.44
C ARG A 173 -22.36 -19.49 -11.11
N ALA A 174 -21.62 -19.86 -12.15
CA ALA A 174 -21.85 -21.11 -12.87
C ALA A 174 -21.46 -22.37 -12.04
N HIS A 175 -20.60 -22.23 -11.03
CA HIS A 175 -20.21 -23.33 -10.15
C HIS A 175 -21.14 -23.53 -8.93
N GLU A 176 -21.96 -22.55 -8.56
CA GLU A 176 -22.90 -22.66 -7.44
C GLU A 176 -24.22 -23.33 -7.82
N THR A 177 -24.51 -23.47 -9.11
CA THR A 177 -25.79 -24.10 -9.59
C THR A 177 -25.64 -25.54 -10.04
N ALA A 178 -24.47 -26.17 -9.85
CA ALA A 178 -24.18 -27.54 -10.29
C ALA A 178 -24.00 -28.54 -9.13
N SER A 179 -24.56 -28.23 -7.94
CA SER A 179 -24.61 -29.16 -6.79
C SER A 179 -26.01 -29.30 -6.25
#